data_08bef186e0c8af8e93b590858c2dd3a0
#
_entry.id   08bef186e0c8af8e93b590858c2dd3a0
#
_cell.length_a   1.000
_cell.length_b   1.000
_cell.length_c   1.000
_cell.angle_alpha   90.00
_cell.angle_beta   90.00
_cell.angle_gamma   90.00
#
_symmetry.space_group_name_H-M   'P 1'
#
loop_
_entity.id
_entity.type
_entity.pdbx_description
1 polymer ?
#
loop_
_entity_poly.entity_id
_entity_poly.type
_entity_poly.pdbx_seq_one_letter_code
_entity_poly.pdbx_strand_id
1 'polypeptide(L)'
;MKYTAEEILEVHRMLNEEDLDIRSVTLSVNTLFALSDDERKVIEKLKTLSSMLEKFSESVKEVSEKYGIRVVTKRVAVSPIQFFLEALNERAGIEIAKTLDELGEKHEIDYVSGYSAFTDRGMTRGAERVLRTFSEALESTKRLTGMINAGSTKLGLNFDSIKLFVDEIFKMSPYSSARATIIANVPPDSPFVPSAHHGLGMPEAVINVAVSGPGVIEGAIKRAQPKTLQELHEVIKRASFKITRLGELVGRKVAEAMGIPFGAVDLSLAPSPKVGDSVAGIIEAMGIEKVGGHGSVTALAILMDAVKKGGAMATSSVGGLSSAFIPISEDAIMVERAINGSIDFFTLLAMSSVCNSGIDMVGVSKRQGKDKVIGLIADVLSMAVTLNKILGVRVIPIDAEPGAVVDLGGLLGKVVVMRLKDVNVSKFSSYTGFIPSTVKRLEMG
;
A
#
# COMPACT_ATOMS: atom_id res chain seq x y z
N MET A 1 15.11 33.32 2.14
CA MET A 1 15.16 33.01 0.69
C MET A 1 13.96 33.66 0.04
N LYS A 2 14.14 34.47 -1.01
CA LYS A 2 13.00 35.00 -1.78
C LYS A 2 12.73 34.01 -2.91
N TYR A 3 11.49 33.52 -3.03
CA TYR A 3 11.06 32.69 -4.15
C TYR A 3 11.00 33.55 -5.42
N THR A 4 11.39 32.99 -6.56
CA THR A 4 11.21 33.61 -7.86
C THR A 4 9.75 33.53 -8.28
N ALA A 5 9.32 34.39 -9.20
CA ALA A 5 7.98 34.32 -9.77
C ALA A 5 7.71 32.96 -10.47
N GLU A 6 8.73 32.39 -11.10
CA GLU A 6 8.65 31.07 -11.75
C GLU A 6 8.41 29.96 -10.73
N GLU A 7 9.10 29.97 -9.60
CA GLU A 7 8.89 28.98 -8.53
C GLU A 7 7.47 29.03 -7.94
N ILE A 8 6.92 30.23 -7.78
CA ILE A 8 5.55 30.44 -7.30
C ILE A 8 4.54 29.90 -8.32
N LEU A 9 4.71 30.25 -9.60
CA LEU A 9 3.85 29.78 -10.69
C LEU A 9 3.93 28.26 -10.87
N GLU A 10 5.11 27.67 -10.67
CA GLU A 10 5.27 26.22 -10.72
C GLU A 10 4.50 25.50 -9.59
N VAL A 11 4.61 25.99 -8.35
CA VAL A 11 3.84 25.42 -7.23
C VAL A 11 2.34 25.58 -7.47
N HIS A 12 1.89 26.72 -7.98
CA HIS A 12 0.48 26.95 -8.33
C HIS A 12 0.00 25.92 -9.37
N ARG A 13 0.80 25.65 -10.39
CA ARG A 13 0.48 24.66 -11.44
C ARG A 13 0.42 23.26 -10.84
N MET A 14 1.40 22.86 -10.03
CA MET A 14 1.42 21.56 -9.41
C MET A 14 0.15 21.27 -8.59
N LEU A 15 -0.34 22.28 -7.85
CA LEU A 15 -1.52 22.12 -6.98
C LEU A 15 -2.85 22.20 -7.74
N ASN A 16 -2.96 23.04 -8.78
CA ASN A 16 -4.25 23.35 -9.40
C ASN A 16 -4.45 22.71 -10.78
N GLU A 17 -3.37 22.38 -11.49
CA GLU A 17 -3.43 21.82 -12.84
C GLU A 17 -2.94 20.36 -12.92
N GLU A 18 -2.01 19.97 -12.05
CA GLU A 18 -1.33 18.65 -12.06
C GLU A 18 -1.76 17.76 -10.89
N ASP A 19 -2.82 18.14 -10.18
CA ASP A 19 -3.44 17.37 -9.09
C ASP A 19 -2.46 16.92 -8.00
N LEU A 20 -1.47 17.75 -7.65
CA LEU A 20 -0.62 17.45 -6.51
C LEU A 20 -1.43 17.46 -5.22
N ASP A 21 -1.52 16.34 -4.58
CA ASP A 21 -2.19 16.20 -3.29
C ASP A 21 -1.33 15.39 -2.30
N ILE A 22 -1.77 15.39 -1.04
CA ILE A 22 -1.27 14.46 -0.03
C ILE A 22 -2.20 13.26 -0.01
N ARG A 23 -1.71 12.12 -0.52
CA ARG A 23 -2.51 10.89 -0.60
C ARG A 23 -3.06 10.48 0.76
N SER A 24 -2.23 10.59 1.81
CA SER A 24 -2.68 10.33 3.16
C SER A 24 -1.84 11.04 4.20
N VAL A 25 -2.49 11.40 5.31
CA VAL A 25 -1.84 11.60 6.61
C VAL A 25 -2.27 10.44 7.50
N THR A 26 -1.31 9.77 8.11
CA THR A 26 -1.53 8.57 8.92
C THR A 26 -1.05 8.80 10.34
N LEU A 27 -1.96 8.69 11.29
CA LEU A 27 -1.64 8.58 12.71
C LEU A 27 -1.33 7.11 13.01
N SER A 28 -0.08 6.81 13.29
CA SER A 28 0.35 5.49 13.74
C SER A 28 0.46 5.51 15.25
N VAL A 29 -0.24 4.61 15.94
CA VAL A 29 -0.37 4.63 17.41
C VAL A 29 -0.17 3.26 18.04
N ASN A 30 0.65 3.21 19.09
CA ASN A 30 0.84 2.02 19.91
C ASN A 30 -0.42 1.72 20.71
N THR A 31 -1.07 0.61 20.38
CA THR A 31 -2.26 0.15 21.08
C THR A 31 -1.98 -0.97 22.10
N LEU A 32 -0.73 -1.39 22.27
CA LEU A 32 -0.37 -2.46 23.19
C LEU A 32 -0.67 -2.12 24.66
N PHE A 33 -0.86 -0.85 25.02
CA PHE A 33 -1.36 -0.44 26.34
C PHE A 33 -2.73 -1.05 26.67
N ALA A 34 -3.48 -1.43 25.65
CA ALA A 34 -4.81 -2.02 25.80
C ALA A 34 -4.77 -3.55 26.03
N LEU A 35 -3.60 -4.20 25.93
CA LEU A 35 -3.49 -5.64 26.13
C LEU A 35 -4.10 -6.10 27.47
N SER A 36 -4.87 -7.17 27.40
CA SER A 36 -5.50 -7.86 28.53
C SER A 36 -5.96 -9.25 28.09
N ASP A 37 -6.19 -10.14 29.04
CA ASP A 37 -6.87 -11.42 28.87
C ASP A 37 -8.42 -11.31 28.96
N ASP A 38 -8.93 -10.10 29.19
CA ASP A 38 -10.33 -9.76 29.25
C ASP A 38 -10.71 -8.86 28.06
N GLU A 39 -11.52 -9.37 27.14
CA GLU A 39 -12.00 -8.68 25.95
C GLU A 39 -12.63 -7.31 26.27
N ARG A 40 -13.44 -7.22 27.34
CA ARG A 40 -14.14 -5.98 27.71
C ARG A 40 -13.13 -4.89 28.08
N LYS A 41 -12.09 -5.24 28.82
CA LYS A 41 -11.03 -4.29 29.18
C LYS A 41 -10.25 -3.83 27.96
N VAL A 42 -10.01 -4.70 26.99
CA VAL A 42 -9.37 -4.32 25.71
C VAL A 42 -10.23 -3.29 24.99
N ILE A 43 -11.52 -3.57 24.84
CA ILE A 43 -12.47 -2.67 24.16
C ILE A 43 -12.57 -1.30 24.87
N GLU A 44 -12.70 -1.29 26.20
CA GLU A 44 -12.75 -0.06 27.00
C GLU A 44 -11.49 0.79 26.81
N LYS A 45 -10.31 0.17 26.86
CA LYS A 45 -9.04 0.87 26.65
C LYS A 45 -8.90 1.38 25.21
N LEU A 46 -9.28 0.61 24.19
CA LEU A 46 -9.26 1.07 22.80
C LEU A 46 -10.17 2.28 22.57
N LYS A 47 -11.33 2.34 23.22
CA LYS A 47 -12.23 3.50 23.15
C LYS A 47 -11.61 4.79 23.70
N THR A 48 -10.57 4.72 24.53
CA THR A 48 -9.85 5.91 25.01
C THR A 48 -9.09 6.63 23.88
N LEU A 49 -8.85 5.98 22.75
CA LEU A 49 -8.26 6.62 21.55
C LEU A 49 -9.15 7.72 20.97
N SER A 50 -10.45 7.76 21.30
CA SER A 50 -11.43 8.70 20.75
C SER A 50 -10.95 10.16 20.75
N SER A 51 -10.41 10.65 21.88
CA SER A 51 -9.91 12.02 21.98
C SER A 51 -8.70 12.31 21.10
N MET A 52 -7.80 11.34 20.94
CA MET A 52 -6.65 11.47 20.05
C MET A 52 -7.07 11.48 18.58
N LEU A 53 -8.05 10.66 18.19
CA LEU A 53 -8.57 10.61 16.83
C LEU A 53 -9.32 11.88 16.44
N GLU A 54 -10.09 12.46 17.37
CA GLU A 54 -10.74 13.77 17.21
C GLU A 54 -9.71 14.85 16.92
N LYS A 55 -8.72 15.01 17.82
CA LYS A 55 -7.62 15.98 17.65
C LYS A 55 -6.87 15.77 16.33
N PHE A 56 -6.65 14.51 15.93
CA PHE A 56 -5.99 14.17 14.66
C PHE A 56 -6.81 14.66 13.47
N SER A 57 -8.10 14.35 13.43
CA SER A 57 -8.97 14.75 12.33
C SER A 57 -9.04 16.27 12.19
N GLU A 58 -9.18 16.99 13.31
CA GLU A 58 -9.17 18.46 13.35
C GLU A 58 -7.82 19.04 12.89
N SER A 59 -6.70 18.51 13.39
CA SER A 59 -5.36 18.98 13.01
C SER A 59 -5.09 18.82 11.51
N VAL A 60 -5.52 17.71 10.91
CA VAL A 60 -5.38 17.50 9.45
C VAL A 60 -6.21 18.52 8.68
N LYS A 61 -7.45 18.77 9.13
CA LYS A 61 -8.35 19.74 8.49
C LYS A 61 -7.77 21.15 8.56
N GLU A 62 -7.35 21.61 9.74
CA GLU A 62 -6.75 22.93 9.93
C GLU A 62 -5.50 23.15 9.08
N VAL A 63 -4.61 22.16 9.01
CA VAL A 63 -3.39 22.24 8.20
C VAL A 63 -3.74 22.28 6.70
N SER A 64 -4.68 21.42 6.25
CA SER A 64 -5.16 21.38 4.87
C SER A 64 -5.74 22.75 4.44
N GLU A 65 -6.64 23.32 5.26
CA GLU A 65 -7.25 24.63 5.01
C GLU A 65 -6.23 25.78 5.03
N LYS A 66 -5.34 25.79 6.03
CA LYS A 66 -4.32 26.84 6.20
C LYS A 66 -3.36 26.94 5.02
N TYR A 67 -2.96 25.81 4.44
CA TYR A 67 -1.98 25.78 3.35
C TYR A 67 -2.61 25.61 1.98
N GLY A 68 -3.92 25.42 1.90
CA GLY A 68 -4.62 25.16 0.63
C GLY A 68 -4.19 23.86 -0.05
N ILE A 69 -3.71 22.88 0.73
CA ILE A 69 -3.20 21.60 0.23
C ILE A 69 -4.22 20.50 0.56
N ARG A 70 -4.70 19.82 -0.46
CA ARG A 70 -5.67 18.74 -0.27
C ARG A 70 -5.02 17.52 0.37
N VAL A 71 -5.60 17.04 1.46
CA VAL A 71 -5.33 15.72 2.04
C VAL A 71 -6.47 14.79 1.61
N VAL A 72 -6.15 13.74 0.85
CA VAL A 72 -7.14 12.85 0.24
C VAL A 72 -7.77 11.93 1.28
N THR A 73 -6.92 11.33 2.14
CA THR A 73 -7.39 10.41 3.19
C THR A 73 -6.69 10.63 4.52
N LYS A 74 -7.47 10.55 5.59
CA LYS A 74 -7.01 10.45 6.98
C LYS A 74 -6.98 8.98 7.38
N ARG A 75 -5.86 8.50 7.88
CA ARG A 75 -5.67 7.08 8.21
C ARG A 75 -5.16 6.89 9.62
N VAL A 76 -5.49 5.75 10.21
CA VAL A 76 -4.96 5.33 11.51
C VAL A 76 -4.32 3.96 11.36
N ALA A 77 -3.14 3.78 11.93
CA ALA A 77 -2.45 2.50 11.99
C ALA A 77 -2.25 2.10 13.44
N VAL A 78 -2.77 0.95 13.84
CA VAL A 78 -2.66 0.41 15.20
C VAL A 78 -1.66 -0.73 15.27
N SER A 79 -1.25 -1.11 16.46
CA SER A 79 -0.40 -2.30 16.66
C SER A 79 -1.11 -3.55 16.13
N PRO A 80 -0.38 -4.53 15.55
CA PRO A 80 -0.94 -5.74 14.98
C PRO A 80 -1.89 -6.47 15.92
N ILE A 81 -3.11 -6.74 15.46
CA ILE A 81 -4.17 -7.38 16.26
C ILE A 81 -3.76 -8.79 16.70
N GLN A 82 -2.85 -9.46 16.01
CA GLN A 82 -2.33 -10.75 16.45
C GLN A 82 -1.86 -10.73 17.91
N PHE A 83 -1.28 -9.63 18.41
CA PHE A 83 -0.77 -9.57 19.78
C PHE A 83 -1.89 -9.67 20.82
N PHE A 84 -3.06 -9.13 20.52
CA PHE A 84 -4.24 -9.26 21.37
C PHE A 84 -4.78 -10.69 21.33
N LEU A 85 -4.75 -11.32 20.15
CA LEU A 85 -5.27 -12.66 19.96
C LEU A 85 -4.34 -13.77 20.44
N GLU A 86 -3.17 -13.46 20.95
CA GLU A 86 -2.37 -14.45 21.68
C GLU A 86 -3.07 -14.91 22.98
N ALA A 87 -3.74 -13.98 23.66
CA ALA A 87 -4.46 -14.25 24.92
C ALA A 87 -5.99 -14.37 24.72
N LEU A 88 -6.56 -13.70 23.71
CA LEU A 88 -7.99 -13.66 23.44
C LEU A 88 -8.39 -14.66 22.35
N ASN A 89 -9.67 -14.99 22.26
CA ASN A 89 -10.23 -15.89 21.25
C ASN A 89 -10.55 -15.17 19.93
N GLU A 90 -10.99 -15.92 18.91
CA GLU A 90 -11.33 -15.42 17.59
C GLU A 90 -12.45 -14.37 17.61
N ARG A 91 -13.49 -14.58 18.46
CA ARG A 91 -14.60 -13.62 18.59
C ARG A 91 -14.12 -12.25 19.05
N ALA A 92 -13.19 -12.20 20.00
CA ALA A 92 -12.61 -10.93 20.46
C ALA A 92 -11.93 -10.16 19.31
N GLY A 93 -11.31 -10.87 18.36
CA GLY A 93 -10.74 -10.24 17.15
C GLY A 93 -11.79 -9.48 16.35
N ILE A 94 -12.97 -10.06 16.17
CA ILE A 94 -14.08 -9.42 15.45
C ILE A 94 -14.63 -8.19 16.22
N GLU A 95 -14.77 -8.29 17.54
CA GLU A 95 -15.25 -7.17 18.36
C GLU A 95 -14.21 -6.02 18.43
N ILE A 96 -12.91 -6.33 18.46
CA ILE A 96 -11.85 -5.33 18.30
C ILE A 96 -11.94 -4.66 16.92
N ALA A 97 -12.12 -5.43 15.86
CA ALA A 97 -12.27 -4.93 14.49
C ALA A 97 -13.43 -3.94 14.37
N LYS A 98 -14.62 -4.29 14.87
CA LYS A 98 -15.80 -3.42 14.89
C LYS A 98 -15.57 -2.16 15.72
N THR A 99 -14.96 -2.29 16.90
CA THR A 99 -14.66 -1.13 17.76
C THR A 99 -13.74 -0.13 17.06
N LEU A 100 -12.72 -0.61 16.35
CA LEU A 100 -11.81 0.25 15.58
C LEU A 100 -12.52 0.91 14.39
N ASP A 101 -13.41 0.19 13.71
CA ASP A 101 -14.21 0.72 12.60
C ASP A 101 -15.19 1.81 13.07
N GLU A 102 -15.88 1.60 14.20
CA GLU A 102 -16.77 2.57 14.85
C GLU A 102 -16.03 3.85 15.27
N LEU A 103 -14.84 3.71 15.84
CA LEU A 103 -13.98 4.84 16.17
C LEU A 103 -13.56 5.60 14.91
N GLY A 104 -13.22 4.89 13.84
CA GLY A 104 -12.92 5.48 12.53
C GLY A 104 -14.11 6.25 11.98
N GLU A 105 -15.32 5.70 12.05
CA GLU A 105 -16.54 6.35 11.59
C GLU A 105 -16.83 7.64 12.37
N LYS A 106 -16.77 7.55 13.67
CA LYS A 106 -17.07 8.68 14.58
C LYS A 106 -16.17 9.90 14.34
N HIS A 107 -14.91 9.68 13.98
CA HIS A 107 -13.91 10.74 13.81
C HIS A 107 -13.51 10.98 12.34
N GLU A 108 -14.36 10.54 11.40
CA GLU A 108 -14.14 10.75 9.95
C GLU A 108 -12.78 10.26 9.46
N ILE A 109 -12.32 9.12 9.98
CA ILE A 109 -11.12 8.43 9.51
C ILE A 109 -11.51 7.54 8.33
N ASP A 110 -10.80 7.65 7.21
CA ASP A 110 -11.13 6.90 6.00
C ASP A 110 -10.74 5.43 6.10
N TYR A 111 -9.57 5.14 6.70
CA TYR A 111 -9.09 3.77 6.90
C TYR A 111 -8.46 3.58 8.28
N VAL A 112 -8.74 2.43 8.88
CA VAL A 112 -8.09 1.96 10.11
C VAL A 112 -7.35 0.67 9.78
N SER A 113 -6.03 0.65 9.97
CA SER A 113 -5.15 -0.47 9.63
C SER A 113 -4.57 -1.11 10.88
N GLY A 114 -4.29 -2.40 10.80
CA GLY A 114 -3.70 -3.15 11.91
C GLY A 114 -4.37 -4.51 12.16
N TYR A 115 -5.42 -4.88 11.39
CA TYR A 115 -5.91 -6.26 11.40
C TYR A 115 -4.88 -7.14 10.67
N SER A 116 -3.75 -7.36 11.34
CA SER A 116 -2.55 -7.88 10.70
C SER A 116 -1.88 -8.96 11.54
N ALA A 117 -1.17 -9.84 10.81
CA ALA A 117 -0.35 -10.89 11.37
C ALA A 117 1.00 -11.03 10.65
N PHE A 118 2.02 -11.38 11.42
CA PHE A 118 3.37 -11.68 10.96
C PHE A 118 3.61 -13.18 11.08
N THR A 119 3.76 -13.83 9.93
CA THR A 119 3.85 -15.29 9.84
C THR A 119 5.13 -15.74 9.10
N ASP A 120 6.02 -14.82 8.82
CA ASP A 120 7.22 -15.04 8.01
C ASP A 120 8.22 -16.05 8.60
N ARG A 121 8.13 -16.37 9.88
CA ARG A 121 8.95 -17.42 10.54
C ARG A 121 8.14 -18.61 11.04
N GLY A 122 6.84 -18.50 11.06
CA GLY A 122 5.91 -19.49 11.58
C GLY A 122 4.61 -18.83 11.99
N MET A 123 3.69 -19.61 12.50
CA MET A 123 2.36 -19.12 12.84
C MET A 123 2.14 -19.27 14.34
N THR A 124 2.04 -18.12 15.04
CA THR A 124 1.64 -18.12 16.43
C THR A 124 0.13 -18.35 16.55
N ARG A 125 -0.36 -18.62 17.76
CA ARG A 125 -1.80 -18.76 18.00
C ARG A 125 -2.57 -17.49 17.62
N GLY A 126 -2.06 -16.31 17.96
CA GLY A 126 -2.67 -15.03 17.60
C GLY A 126 -2.68 -14.79 16.11
N ALA A 127 -1.59 -15.10 15.41
CA ALA A 127 -1.50 -14.97 13.95
C ALA A 127 -2.49 -15.92 13.24
N GLU A 128 -2.62 -17.16 13.71
CA GLU A 128 -3.59 -18.11 13.16
C GLU A 128 -5.03 -17.62 13.36
N ARG A 129 -5.36 -17.08 14.54
CA ARG A 129 -6.68 -16.51 14.82
C ARG A 129 -6.98 -15.31 13.94
N VAL A 130 -6.03 -14.41 13.70
CA VAL A 130 -6.21 -13.31 12.73
C VAL A 130 -6.54 -13.87 11.35
N LEU A 131 -5.76 -14.83 10.85
CA LEU A 131 -6.01 -15.45 9.54
C LEU A 131 -7.38 -16.11 9.45
N ARG A 132 -7.80 -16.90 10.45
CA ARG A 132 -9.10 -17.60 10.46
C ARG A 132 -10.31 -16.66 10.52
N THR A 133 -10.15 -15.47 11.07
CA THR A 133 -11.21 -14.45 11.19
C THR A 133 -11.08 -13.31 10.17
N PHE A 134 -10.13 -13.42 9.24
CA PHE A 134 -9.75 -12.32 8.35
C PHE A 134 -10.90 -11.85 7.47
N SER A 135 -11.61 -12.80 6.84
CA SER A 135 -12.78 -12.49 6.01
C SER A 135 -13.92 -11.89 6.83
N GLU A 136 -14.25 -12.47 7.98
CA GLU A 136 -15.34 -11.99 8.83
C GLU A 136 -15.06 -10.58 9.36
N ALA A 137 -13.83 -10.30 9.80
CA ALA A 137 -13.45 -8.98 10.28
C ALA A 137 -13.59 -7.90 9.19
N LEU A 138 -13.12 -8.17 7.98
CA LEU A 138 -13.20 -7.20 6.90
C LEU A 138 -14.61 -7.08 6.30
N GLU A 139 -15.39 -8.16 6.25
CA GLU A 139 -16.79 -8.11 5.79
C GLU A 139 -17.71 -7.38 6.77
N SER A 140 -17.45 -7.47 8.08
CA SER A 140 -18.26 -6.82 9.10
C SER A 140 -17.91 -5.34 9.34
N THR A 141 -16.92 -4.81 8.63
CA THR A 141 -16.40 -3.45 8.78
C THR A 141 -16.32 -2.72 7.43
N LYS A 142 -16.24 -1.39 7.45
CA LYS A 142 -16.16 -0.57 6.22
C LYS A 142 -14.78 0.06 6.01
N ARG A 143 -14.09 0.41 7.08
CA ARG A 143 -12.83 1.17 7.10
C ARG A 143 -11.62 0.33 7.47
N LEU A 144 -11.87 -0.81 8.13
CA LEU A 144 -10.79 -1.70 8.56
C LEU A 144 -10.05 -2.28 7.36
N THR A 145 -8.72 -2.30 7.44
CA THR A 145 -7.85 -2.94 6.44
C THR A 145 -6.98 -3.99 7.10
N GLY A 146 -6.65 -5.03 6.34
CA GLY A 146 -5.91 -6.18 6.86
C GLY A 146 -4.69 -6.56 6.04
N MET A 147 -3.66 -7.06 6.74
CA MET A 147 -2.41 -7.46 6.13
C MET A 147 -1.84 -8.72 6.77
N ILE A 148 -1.32 -9.62 5.95
CA ILE A 148 -0.53 -10.77 6.40
C ILE A 148 0.89 -10.62 5.85
N ASN A 149 1.88 -10.45 6.74
CA ASN A 149 3.29 -10.52 6.35
C ASN A 149 3.72 -11.98 6.38
N ALA A 150 3.73 -12.62 5.20
CA ALA A 150 4.01 -14.06 5.08
C ALA A 150 5.47 -14.40 4.78
N GLY A 151 6.31 -13.38 4.56
CA GLY A 151 7.71 -13.61 4.20
C GLY A 151 8.64 -12.45 4.54
N SER A 152 9.89 -12.78 4.72
CA SER A 152 10.98 -11.81 4.80
C SER A 152 12.28 -12.36 4.25
N THR A 153 13.13 -11.48 3.73
CA THR A 153 14.45 -11.86 3.21
C THR A 153 15.31 -12.54 4.26
N LYS A 154 15.15 -12.16 5.55
CA LYS A 154 15.92 -12.74 6.65
C LYS A 154 15.39 -14.11 7.08
N LEU A 155 14.10 -14.36 6.97
CA LEU A 155 13.45 -15.50 7.59
C LEU A 155 12.92 -16.52 6.58
N GLY A 156 12.53 -16.09 5.38
CA GLY A 156 12.00 -16.94 4.33
C GLY A 156 10.52 -16.67 4.08
N LEU A 157 9.78 -17.67 3.60
CA LEU A 157 8.40 -17.56 3.16
C LEU A 157 7.54 -18.68 3.76
N ASN A 158 6.43 -18.31 4.37
CA ASN A 158 5.45 -19.24 4.93
C ASN A 158 4.36 -19.58 3.91
N PHE A 159 4.40 -20.78 3.36
CA PHE A 159 3.49 -21.22 2.31
C PHE A 159 2.08 -21.54 2.86
N ASP A 160 1.97 -21.99 4.11
CA ASP A 160 0.68 -22.27 4.74
C ASP A 160 -0.12 -20.98 4.98
N SER A 161 0.56 -19.87 5.28
CA SER A 161 -0.10 -18.55 5.39
C SER A 161 -0.67 -18.07 4.07
N ILE A 162 0.01 -18.34 2.95
CA ILE A 162 -0.49 -18.00 1.61
C ILE A 162 -1.79 -18.77 1.33
N LYS A 163 -1.82 -20.06 1.64
CA LYS A 163 -3.02 -20.90 1.43
C LYS A 163 -4.20 -20.43 2.25
N LEU A 164 -3.99 -20.20 3.55
CA LEU A 164 -5.03 -19.68 4.45
C LEU A 164 -5.54 -18.30 4.00
N PHE A 165 -4.64 -17.40 3.62
CA PHE A 165 -5.01 -16.09 3.10
C PHE A 165 -5.89 -16.20 1.84
N VAL A 166 -5.53 -17.07 0.89
CA VAL A 166 -6.33 -17.31 -0.33
C VAL A 166 -7.70 -17.88 0.03
N ASP A 167 -7.76 -18.82 1.00
CA ASP A 167 -9.01 -19.38 1.47
C ASP A 167 -9.94 -18.31 2.04
N GLU A 168 -9.38 -17.32 2.77
CA GLU A 168 -10.16 -16.23 3.35
C GLU A 168 -10.62 -15.22 2.30
N ILE A 169 -9.73 -14.73 1.42
CA ILE A 169 -10.13 -13.72 0.42
C ILE A 169 -11.17 -14.27 -0.59
N PHE A 170 -11.18 -15.58 -0.84
CA PHE A 170 -12.22 -16.21 -1.70
C PHE A 170 -13.62 -16.21 -1.08
N LYS A 171 -13.74 -16.03 0.24
CA LYS A 171 -15.03 -15.85 0.93
C LYS A 171 -15.54 -14.41 0.83
N MET A 172 -14.63 -13.45 0.57
CA MET A 172 -14.91 -12.02 0.66
C MET A 172 -15.62 -11.48 -0.59
N SER A 173 -16.34 -10.38 -0.37
CA SER A 173 -16.82 -9.51 -1.43
C SER A 173 -15.65 -8.79 -2.12
N PRO A 174 -15.81 -8.32 -3.36
CA PRO A 174 -14.76 -7.56 -4.05
C PRO A 174 -14.30 -6.32 -3.27
N TYR A 175 -15.24 -5.60 -2.64
CA TYR A 175 -14.91 -4.41 -1.85
C TYR A 175 -14.05 -4.74 -0.60
N SER A 176 -14.40 -5.81 0.12
CA SER A 176 -13.62 -6.24 1.29
C SER A 176 -12.26 -6.81 0.89
N SER A 177 -12.19 -7.58 -0.21
CA SER A 177 -10.91 -8.08 -0.74
C SER A 177 -9.95 -6.95 -1.15
N ALA A 178 -10.47 -5.82 -1.65
CA ALA A 178 -9.65 -4.65 -1.98
C ALA A 178 -8.95 -4.02 -0.76
N ARG A 179 -9.43 -4.32 0.46
CA ARG A 179 -8.87 -3.87 1.74
C ARG A 179 -7.93 -4.90 2.40
N ALA A 180 -7.60 -5.97 1.68
CA ALA A 180 -6.78 -7.09 2.13
C ALA A 180 -5.50 -7.19 1.33
N THR A 181 -4.37 -7.44 1.98
CA THR A 181 -3.09 -7.72 1.30
C THR A 181 -2.31 -8.82 1.99
N ILE A 182 -1.55 -9.57 1.20
CA ILE A 182 -0.47 -10.41 1.69
C ILE A 182 0.85 -9.86 1.16
N ILE A 183 1.86 -9.78 2.00
CA ILE A 183 3.08 -9.02 1.71
C ILE A 183 4.31 -9.73 2.26
N ALA A 184 5.49 -9.39 1.75
CA ALA A 184 6.77 -9.74 2.35
C ALA A 184 7.63 -8.48 2.57
N ASN A 185 8.46 -8.52 3.62
CA ASN A 185 9.37 -7.43 4.01
C ASN A 185 8.65 -6.11 4.37
N VAL A 186 7.45 -6.16 4.93
CA VAL A 186 6.70 -4.94 5.29
C VAL A 186 7.47 -4.09 6.32
N PRO A 187 7.66 -2.78 6.09
CA PRO A 187 8.32 -1.90 7.04
C PRO A 187 7.35 -1.45 8.15
N PRO A 188 7.89 -1.15 9.36
CA PRO A 188 7.06 -0.79 10.52
C PRO A 188 6.41 0.60 10.42
N ASP A 189 6.91 1.46 9.53
CA ASP A 189 6.51 2.85 9.33
C ASP A 189 5.67 3.09 8.07
N SER A 190 5.11 2.03 7.50
CA SER A 190 4.31 2.15 6.27
C SER A 190 2.98 2.86 6.53
N PRO A 191 2.71 4.03 5.90
CA PRO A 191 1.40 4.65 5.90
C PRO A 191 0.48 4.08 4.81
N PHE A 192 0.96 3.12 4.04
CA PHE A 192 0.26 2.55 2.90
C PHE A 192 -0.79 1.54 3.32
N VAL A 193 -2.05 1.76 2.97
CA VAL A 193 -3.11 0.77 3.15
C VAL A 193 -3.15 -0.19 1.96
N PRO A 194 -3.43 -1.50 2.23
CA PRO A 194 -3.86 -2.06 3.51
C PRO A 194 -2.73 -2.54 4.43
N SER A 195 -1.44 -2.32 4.13
CA SER A 195 -0.32 -2.86 4.91
C SER A 195 0.13 -1.99 6.09
N ALA A 196 -0.49 -0.83 6.30
CA ALA A 196 -0.15 0.05 7.42
C ALA A 196 -0.37 -0.66 8.77
N HIS A 197 0.54 -0.45 9.69
CA HIS A 197 0.46 -0.91 11.07
C HIS A 197 1.43 -0.12 11.93
N HIS A 198 1.20 -0.09 13.23
CA HIS A 198 2.17 0.45 14.18
C HIS A 198 3.19 -0.64 14.53
N GLY A 199 4.42 -0.49 14.01
CA GLY A 199 5.48 -1.48 14.19
C GLY A 199 6.15 -1.42 15.56
N LEU A 200 6.79 -2.52 15.94
CA LEU A 200 7.60 -2.58 17.16
C LEU A 200 8.80 -1.63 17.03
N GLY A 201 9.11 -0.91 18.11
CA GLY A 201 10.20 0.06 18.17
C GLY A 201 9.85 1.46 17.68
N MET A 202 8.61 1.68 17.22
CA MET A 202 8.09 3.01 16.91
C MET A 202 7.78 3.80 18.20
N PRO A 203 7.73 5.16 18.15
CA PRO A 203 7.25 5.98 19.27
C PRO A 203 5.80 5.64 19.62
N GLU A 204 5.31 6.07 20.81
CA GLU A 204 3.92 5.82 21.26
C GLU A 204 2.86 6.27 20.24
N ALA A 205 3.13 7.39 19.58
CA ALA A 205 2.36 7.84 18.42
C ALA A 205 3.25 8.63 17.47
N VAL A 206 2.98 8.55 16.16
CA VAL A 206 3.77 9.20 15.12
C VAL A 206 2.90 9.56 13.92
N ILE A 207 3.18 10.69 13.28
CA ILE A 207 2.55 11.08 12.02
C ILE A 207 3.43 10.65 10.86
N ASN A 208 2.88 9.84 9.95
CA ASN A 208 3.46 9.49 8.66
C ASN A 208 2.63 10.09 7.52
N VAL A 209 3.27 10.40 6.41
CA VAL A 209 2.61 11.00 5.25
C VAL A 209 2.93 10.20 4.00
N ALA A 210 1.95 9.97 3.16
CA ALA A 210 2.15 9.48 1.80
C ALA A 210 1.79 10.60 0.81
N VAL A 211 2.70 10.86 -0.11
CA VAL A 211 2.49 11.85 -1.18
C VAL A 211 1.89 11.18 -2.42
N SER A 212 1.31 11.98 -3.30
CA SER A 212 0.92 11.58 -4.65
C SER A 212 1.47 12.62 -5.62
N GLY A 213 1.50 12.31 -6.90
CA GLY A 213 1.92 13.29 -7.90
C GLY A 213 2.36 12.66 -9.21
N PRO A 214 1.71 11.55 -9.68
CA PRO A 214 1.98 11.04 -11.02
C PRO A 214 1.79 12.13 -12.09
N GLY A 215 0.72 12.93 -12.02
CA GLY A 215 0.44 14.02 -12.94
C GLY A 215 1.53 15.08 -12.97
N VAL A 216 2.14 15.42 -11.84
CA VAL A 216 3.26 16.38 -11.75
C VAL A 216 4.47 15.87 -12.52
N ILE A 217 4.83 14.59 -12.35
CA ILE A 217 5.98 13.98 -13.03
C ILE A 217 5.71 13.85 -14.53
N GLU A 218 4.52 13.36 -14.90
CA GLU A 218 4.10 13.26 -16.29
C GLU A 218 4.13 14.63 -16.99
N GLY A 219 3.56 15.66 -16.36
CA GLY A 219 3.58 17.04 -16.85
C GLY A 219 5.00 17.59 -16.97
N ALA A 220 5.87 17.33 -16.01
CA ALA A 220 7.27 17.75 -16.05
C ALA A 220 8.03 17.13 -17.24
N ILE A 221 7.84 15.84 -17.52
CA ILE A 221 8.46 15.15 -18.66
C ILE A 221 7.94 15.75 -19.99
N LYS A 222 6.63 15.92 -20.13
CA LYS A 222 6.01 16.49 -21.34
C LYS A 222 6.48 17.90 -21.64
N ARG A 223 6.71 18.73 -20.62
CA ARG A 223 7.22 20.10 -20.81
C ARG A 223 8.70 20.14 -21.13
N ALA A 224 9.50 19.34 -20.42
CA ALA A 224 10.95 19.35 -20.57
C ALA A 224 11.43 18.69 -21.88
N GLN A 225 10.67 17.75 -22.43
CA GLN A 225 11.00 16.98 -23.64
C GLN A 225 12.46 16.47 -23.62
N PRO A 226 12.87 15.71 -22.60
CA PRO A 226 14.24 15.28 -22.44
C PRO A 226 14.71 14.43 -23.62
N LYS A 227 15.96 14.63 -24.06
CA LYS A 227 16.54 13.94 -25.22
C LYS A 227 17.46 12.78 -24.81
N THR A 228 17.90 12.77 -23.56
CA THR A 228 18.76 11.74 -23.02
C THR A 228 18.15 11.13 -21.75
N LEU A 229 18.56 9.89 -21.41
CA LEU A 229 18.12 9.24 -20.17
C LEU A 229 18.58 10.01 -18.93
N GLN A 230 19.71 10.70 -19.00
CA GLN A 230 20.22 11.55 -17.91
C GLN A 230 19.33 12.77 -17.70
N GLU A 231 18.91 13.46 -18.77
CA GLU A 231 17.97 14.57 -18.69
C GLU A 231 16.62 14.11 -18.16
N LEU A 232 16.10 12.99 -18.67
CA LEU A 232 14.85 12.39 -18.20
C LEU A 232 14.90 12.10 -16.69
N HIS A 233 15.96 11.44 -16.24
CA HIS A 233 16.17 11.13 -14.82
C HIS A 233 16.21 12.42 -13.97
N GLU A 234 16.94 13.45 -14.43
CA GLU A 234 17.05 14.73 -13.71
C GLU A 234 15.70 15.46 -13.60
N VAL A 235 14.88 15.46 -14.67
CA VAL A 235 13.53 16.02 -14.66
C VAL A 235 12.66 15.35 -13.61
N ILE A 236 12.63 14.02 -13.58
CA ILE A 236 11.85 13.24 -12.62
C ILE A 236 12.34 13.50 -11.19
N LYS A 237 13.66 13.48 -10.98
CA LYS A 237 14.28 13.71 -9.68
C LYS A 237 13.90 15.09 -9.09
N ARG A 238 13.93 16.14 -9.90
CA ARG A 238 13.55 17.51 -9.48
C ARG A 238 12.07 17.62 -9.13
N ALA A 239 11.18 17.00 -9.91
CA ALA A 239 9.76 16.95 -9.62
C ALA A 239 9.51 16.23 -8.30
N SER A 240 10.13 15.07 -8.11
CA SER A 240 10.00 14.26 -6.89
C SER A 240 10.51 14.98 -5.64
N PHE A 241 11.62 15.74 -5.75
CA PHE A 241 12.10 16.59 -4.67
C PHE A 241 11.01 17.56 -4.18
N LYS A 242 10.33 18.25 -5.10
CA LYS A 242 9.29 19.24 -4.76
C LYS A 242 8.07 18.58 -4.13
N ILE A 243 7.60 17.47 -4.72
CA ILE A 243 6.49 16.67 -4.17
C ILE A 243 6.80 16.26 -2.72
N THR A 244 8.00 15.74 -2.48
CA THR A 244 8.42 15.28 -1.15
C THR A 244 8.47 16.42 -0.13
N ARG A 245 9.01 17.59 -0.51
CA ARG A 245 9.04 18.76 0.36
C ARG A 245 7.66 19.21 0.82
N LEU A 246 6.67 19.11 -0.07
CA LEU A 246 5.28 19.42 0.27
C LEU A 246 4.71 18.40 1.26
N GLY A 247 4.96 17.12 1.05
CA GLY A 247 4.53 16.06 1.98
C GLY A 247 5.14 16.23 3.36
N GLU A 248 6.45 16.51 3.43
CA GLU A 248 7.14 16.76 4.70
C GLU A 248 6.57 17.97 5.43
N LEU A 249 6.29 19.06 4.71
CA LEU A 249 5.69 20.28 5.31
C LEU A 249 4.36 19.95 5.98
N VAL A 250 3.45 19.30 5.26
CA VAL A 250 2.13 18.94 5.80
C VAL A 250 2.26 18.00 6.99
N GLY A 251 3.06 16.94 6.86
CA GLY A 251 3.25 15.95 7.92
C GLY A 251 3.82 16.55 9.20
N ARG A 252 4.85 17.41 9.09
CA ARG A 252 5.43 18.11 10.24
C ARG A 252 4.45 19.08 10.89
N LYS A 253 3.62 19.77 10.10
CA LYS A 253 2.62 20.70 10.65
C LYS A 253 1.49 19.98 11.38
N VAL A 254 1.05 18.82 10.88
CA VAL A 254 0.09 17.99 11.62
C VAL A 254 0.73 17.42 12.90
N ALA A 255 1.96 16.91 12.83
CA ALA A 255 2.69 16.41 13.99
C ALA A 255 2.87 17.49 15.08
N GLU A 256 3.22 18.73 14.68
CA GLU A 256 3.33 19.88 15.55
C GLU A 256 1.99 20.22 16.23
N ALA A 257 0.88 20.26 15.47
CA ALA A 257 -0.46 20.51 16.01
C ALA A 257 -0.90 19.41 17.00
N MET A 258 -0.56 18.16 16.69
CA MET A 258 -0.82 17.01 17.57
C MET A 258 0.07 17.00 18.82
N GLY A 259 1.26 17.60 18.78
CA GLY A 259 2.28 17.50 19.82
C GLY A 259 2.97 16.14 19.87
N ILE A 260 3.09 15.44 18.74
CA ILE A 260 3.72 14.12 18.63
C ILE A 260 4.82 14.13 17.55
N PRO A 261 5.75 13.15 17.54
CA PRO A 261 6.80 13.08 16.54
C PRO A 261 6.28 12.97 15.10
N PHE A 262 7.02 13.58 14.18
CA PHE A 262 6.91 13.26 12.76
C PHE A 262 7.78 12.04 12.45
N GLY A 263 7.22 11.07 11.74
CA GLY A 263 7.89 9.82 11.35
C GLY A 263 8.49 9.91 9.95
N ALA A 264 7.73 9.53 8.96
CA ALA A 264 8.24 9.37 7.60
C ALA A 264 7.36 9.99 6.52
N VAL A 265 8.01 10.35 5.39
CA VAL A 265 7.36 10.58 4.10
C VAL A 265 7.53 9.32 3.26
N ASP A 266 6.42 8.72 2.90
CA ASP A 266 6.38 7.68 1.87
C ASP A 266 6.35 8.36 0.49
N LEU A 267 7.36 8.10 -0.31
CA LEU A 267 7.56 8.71 -1.63
C LEU A 267 6.75 8.03 -2.73
N SER A 268 5.81 7.19 -2.39
CA SER A 268 5.07 6.40 -3.35
C SER A 268 4.24 7.28 -4.29
N LEU A 269 4.47 7.10 -5.58
CA LEU A 269 3.59 7.63 -6.60
C LEU A 269 2.34 6.73 -6.65
N ALA A 270 1.28 7.17 -6.00
CA ALA A 270 0.02 6.45 -5.96
C ALA A 270 -0.96 7.08 -6.96
N PRO A 271 -1.30 6.40 -8.06
CA PRO A 271 -2.23 6.92 -9.04
C PRO A 271 -3.66 6.96 -8.50
N SER A 272 -4.55 7.60 -9.23
CA SER A 272 -5.98 7.54 -8.99
C SER A 272 -6.74 7.21 -10.30
N PRO A 273 -8.01 6.80 -10.24
CA PRO A 273 -8.82 6.57 -11.44
C PRO A 273 -9.07 7.83 -12.29
N LYS A 274 -8.58 8.99 -11.83
CA LYS A 274 -8.70 10.26 -12.52
C LYS A 274 -7.75 10.32 -13.73
N VAL A 275 -8.25 10.84 -14.86
CA VAL A 275 -7.42 11.06 -16.04
C VAL A 275 -6.33 12.11 -15.73
N GLY A 276 -5.07 11.79 -16.05
CA GLY A 276 -3.92 12.66 -15.79
C GLY A 276 -3.19 12.37 -14.48
N ASP A 277 -3.66 11.41 -13.66
CA ASP A 277 -3.00 10.97 -12.42
C ASP A 277 -2.63 9.48 -12.51
N SER A 278 -1.72 9.14 -13.44
CA SER A 278 -1.39 7.78 -13.84
C SER A 278 0.12 7.53 -13.82
N VAL A 279 0.55 6.45 -13.16
CA VAL A 279 1.94 5.96 -13.23
C VAL A 279 2.23 5.35 -14.61
N ALA A 280 1.24 4.68 -15.20
CA ALA A 280 1.37 4.22 -16.58
C ALA A 280 1.53 5.40 -17.55
N GLY A 281 0.83 6.51 -17.31
CA GLY A 281 0.98 7.75 -18.08
C GLY A 281 2.39 8.33 -18.02
N ILE A 282 3.07 8.24 -16.88
CA ILE A 282 4.49 8.61 -16.77
C ILE A 282 5.35 7.74 -17.68
N ILE A 283 5.18 6.41 -17.65
CA ILE A 283 5.93 5.46 -18.47
C ILE A 283 5.69 5.73 -19.97
N GLU A 284 4.45 6.01 -20.35
CA GLU A 284 4.10 6.34 -21.73
C GLU A 284 4.69 7.70 -22.15
N ALA A 285 4.70 8.70 -21.25
CA ALA A 285 5.37 9.98 -21.48
C ALA A 285 6.91 9.86 -21.63
N MET A 286 7.51 8.79 -21.10
CA MET A 286 8.92 8.47 -21.30
C MET A 286 9.23 7.89 -22.69
N GLY A 287 8.21 7.70 -23.54
CA GLY A 287 8.35 7.23 -24.92
C GLY A 287 7.95 5.77 -25.16
N ILE A 288 7.32 5.12 -24.22
CA ILE A 288 6.71 3.80 -24.42
C ILE A 288 5.28 4.01 -24.92
N GLU A 289 4.96 3.60 -26.14
CA GLU A 289 3.62 3.82 -26.74
C GLU A 289 2.49 3.27 -25.85
N LYS A 290 2.68 2.08 -25.30
CA LYS A 290 1.76 1.45 -24.34
C LYS A 290 2.55 0.73 -23.26
N VAL A 291 2.25 1.05 -22.01
CA VAL A 291 2.84 0.33 -20.88
C VAL A 291 2.53 -1.17 -20.99
N GLY A 292 3.52 -2.00 -20.67
CA GLY A 292 3.50 -3.46 -20.94
C GLY A 292 4.38 -3.84 -22.13
N GLY A 293 4.69 -2.90 -23.04
CA GLY A 293 5.65 -3.10 -24.13
C GLY A 293 7.09 -3.22 -23.63
N HIS A 294 7.97 -3.73 -24.50
CA HIS A 294 9.41 -3.78 -24.20
C HIS A 294 9.94 -2.38 -23.86
N GLY A 295 10.74 -2.30 -22.81
CA GLY A 295 11.22 -1.03 -22.24
C GLY A 295 10.46 -0.57 -21.00
N SER A 296 9.22 -1.05 -20.73
CA SER A 296 8.43 -0.65 -19.56
C SER A 296 9.13 -0.94 -18.23
N VAL A 297 9.82 -2.09 -18.11
CA VAL A 297 10.60 -2.43 -16.91
C VAL A 297 11.74 -1.44 -16.71
N THR A 298 12.48 -1.09 -17.78
CA THR A 298 13.57 -0.11 -17.72
C THR A 298 13.05 1.28 -17.37
N ALA A 299 11.95 1.73 -18.01
CA ALA A 299 11.32 3.00 -17.70
C ALA A 299 10.89 3.08 -16.23
N LEU A 300 10.25 2.03 -15.71
CA LEU A 300 9.88 1.95 -14.30
C LEU A 300 11.10 1.95 -13.37
N ALA A 301 12.20 1.29 -13.74
CA ALA A 301 13.45 1.30 -12.96
C ALA A 301 14.06 2.71 -12.89
N ILE A 302 14.08 3.46 -13.99
CA ILE A 302 14.53 4.85 -14.04
C ILE A 302 13.64 5.72 -13.16
N LEU A 303 12.32 5.57 -13.28
CA LEU A 303 11.33 6.29 -12.46
C LEU A 303 11.60 6.05 -10.96
N MET A 304 11.74 4.79 -10.56
CA MET A 304 12.00 4.41 -9.17
C MET A 304 13.28 5.01 -8.62
N ASP A 305 14.38 4.96 -9.37
CA ASP A 305 15.67 5.51 -8.94
C ASP A 305 15.60 7.04 -8.80
N ALA A 306 15.02 7.72 -9.78
CA ALA A 306 14.88 9.18 -9.78
C ALA A 306 13.99 9.68 -8.63
N VAL A 307 12.86 9.00 -8.37
CA VAL A 307 11.93 9.31 -7.26
C VAL A 307 12.63 9.16 -5.92
N LYS A 308 13.31 8.05 -5.69
CA LYS A 308 14.05 7.80 -4.44
C LYS A 308 15.18 8.82 -4.22
N LYS A 309 15.93 9.14 -5.25
CA LYS A 309 16.99 10.17 -5.17
C LYS A 309 16.44 11.56 -4.92
N GLY A 310 15.36 11.93 -5.60
CA GLY A 310 14.68 13.22 -5.37
C GLY A 310 14.15 13.34 -3.95
N GLY A 311 13.49 12.30 -3.46
CA GLY A 311 12.97 12.25 -2.09
C GLY A 311 14.06 12.29 -1.02
N ALA A 312 15.12 11.48 -1.16
CA ALA A 312 16.24 11.46 -0.22
C ALA A 312 17.01 12.80 -0.15
N MET A 313 16.97 13.59 -1.23
CA MET A 313 17.51 14.96 -1.23
C MET A 313 16.57 15.96 -0.53
N ALA A 314 15.28 15.67 -0.51
CA ALA A 314 14.26 16.58 0.04
C ALA A 314 14.09 16.42 1.55
N THR A 315 14.21 15.21 2.08
CA THR A 315 14.00 14.90 3.51
C THR A 315 14.94 13.80 3.99
N SER A 316 15.29 13.84 5.27
CA SER A 316 15.99 12.75 5.97
C SER A 316 15.02 11.67 6.50
N SER A 317 13.71 11.90 6.41
CA SER A 317 12.67 11.05 6.98
C SER A 317 11.94 10.27 5.89
N VAL A 318 12.67 9.59 5.01
CA VAL A 318 12.08 8.70 3.99
C VAL A 318 11.73 7.37 4.64
N GLY A 319 10.51 6.88 4.42
CA GLY A 319 10.05 5.60 4.96
C GLY A 319 8.93 4.97 4.12
N GLY A 320 8.23 4.02 4.70
CA GLY A 320 7.15 3.30 4.03
C GLY A 320 7.61 2.44 2.86
N LEU A 321 6.80 2.32 1.82
CA LEU A 321 7.10 1.54 0.63
C LEU A 321 7.98 2.29 -0.38
N SER A 322 7.81 3.60 -0.46
CA SER A 322 8.55 4.52 -1.35
C SER A 322 8.70 3.97 -2.76
N SER A 323 7.58 3.77 -3.45
CA SER A 323 7.46 3.07 -4.73
C SER A 323 6.69 3.88 -5.78
N ALA A 324 6.79 3.48 -7.03
CA ALA A 324 5.77 3.79 -8.04
C ALA A 324 4.77 2.63 -8.05
N PHE A 325 3.51 2.90 -7.67
CA PHE A 325 2.46 1.90 -7.66
C PHE A 325 1.91 1.65 -9.06
N ILE A 326 1.66 0.39 -9.36
CA ILE A 326 1.11 -0.05 -10.66
C ILE A 326 -0.19 -0.84 -10.46
N PRO A 327 -1.19 -0.29 -9.72
CA PRO A 327 -2.46 -0.97 -9.51
C PRO A 327 -3.25 -1.02 -10.82
N ILE A 328 -3.92 -2.15 -11.04
CA ILE A 328 -4.73 -2.28 -12.27
C ILE A 328 -6.03 -1.48 -12.17
N SER A 329 -6.61 -1.28 -11.00
CA SER A 329 -7.92 -0.60 -10.90
C SER A 329 -7.84 0.89 -10.57
N GLU A 330 -6.81 1.29 -9.84
CA GLU A 330 -6.65 2.67 -9.34
C GLU A 330 -5.92 3.58 -10.34
N ASP A 331 -5.58 3.08 -11.53
CA ASP A 331 -4.90 3.79 -12.62
C ASP A 331 -5.67 3.62 -13.93
N ALA A 332 -6.24 4.69 -14.45
CA ALA A 332 -7.11 4.63 -15.64
C ALA A 332 -6.41 4.03 -16.86
N ILE A 333 -5.12 4.31 -17.07
CA ILE A 333 -4.35 3.77 -18.19
C ILE A 333 -4.03 2.28 -17.94
N MET A 334 -3.69 1.88 -16.71
CA MET A 334 -3.47 0.45 -16.39
C MET A 334 -4.73 -0.38 -16.63
N VAL A 335 -5.92 0.12 -16.27
CA VAL A 335 -7.21 -0.51 -16.60
C VAL A 335 -7.32 -0.78 -18.10
N GLU A 336 -7.07 0.25 -18.92
CA GLU A 336 -7.15 0.12 -20.37
C GLU A 336 -6.12 -0.89 -20.91
N ARG A 337 -4.88 -0.86 -20.40
CA ARG A 337 -3.81 -1.77 -20.85
C ARG A 337 -4.06 -3.22 -20.43
N ALA A 338 -4.73 -3.44 -19.29
CA ALA A 338 -5.19 -4.77 -18.88
C ALA A 338 -6.33 -5.29 -19.79
N ILE A 339 -7.27 -4.42 -20.17
CA ILE A 339 -8.38 -4.78 -21.06
C ILE A 339 -7.88 -5.13 -22.48
N ASN A 340 -6.95 -4.35 -23.02
CA ASN A 340 -6.44 -4.58 -24.38
C ASN A 340 -5.31 -5.63 -24.45
N GLY A 341 -4.91 -6.20 -23.32
CA GLY A 341 -3.92 -7.29 -23.25
C GLY A 341 -2.45 -6.87 -23.35
N SER A 342 -2.15 -5.56 -23.28
CA SER A 342 -0.75 -5.09 -23.21
C SER A 342 -0.09 -5.47 -21.89
N ILE A 343 -0.89 -5.64 -20.84
CA ILE A 343 -0.45 -6.05 -19.50
C ILE A 343 -1.11 -7.38 -19.14
N ASP A 344 -0.30 -8.36 -18.77
CA ASP A 344 -0.67 -9.62 -18.17
C ASP A 344 0.04 -9.82 -16.82
N PHE A 345 -0.22 -10.93 -16.11
CA PHE A 345 0.41 -11.21 -14.83
C PHE A 345 1.94 -11.36 -14.91
N PHE A 346 2.50 -11.87 -16.02
CA PHE A 346 3.94 -11.98 -16.18
C PHE A 346 4.59 -10.61 -16.42
N THR A 347 3.91 -9.73 -17.15
CA THR A 347 4.34 -8.34 -17.31
C THR A 347 4.34 -7.61 -15.96
N LEU A 348 3.26 -7.76 -15.16
CA LEU A 348 3.20 -7.20 -13.81
C LEU A 348 4.29 -7.76 -12.89
N LEU A 349 4.55 -9.06 -12.96
CA LEU A 349 5.62 -9.70 -12.20
C LEU A 349 6.99 -9.15 -12.60
N ALA A 350 7.27 -9.01 -13.90
CA ALA A 350 8.52 -8.42 -14.39
C ALA A 350 8.67 -6.97 -13.93
N MET A 351 7.62 -6.15 -14.00
CA MET A 351 7.63 -4.77 -13.51
C MET A 351 7.81 -4.72 -11.99
N SER A 352 7.23 -5.64 -11.25
CA SER A 352 7.40 -5.75 -9.78
C SER A 352 8.85 -6.04 -9.37
N SER A 353 9.67 -6.60 -10.25
CA SER A 353 11.10 -6.83 -9.97
C SER A 353 11.88 -5.54 -9.76
N VAL A 354 11.42 -4.41 -10.27
CA VAL A 354 12.08 -3.10 -10.17
C VAL A 354 11.34 -2.07 -9.33
N CYS A 355 10.09 -2.34 -8.89
CA CYS A 355 9.34 -1.49 -7.96
C CYS A 355 9.20 -2.16 -6.57
N ASN A 356 8.53 -1.52 -5.62
CA ASN A 356 8.27 -2.03 -4.27
C ASN A 356 6.77 -2.20 -3.99
N SER A 357 5.92 -2.34 -5.02
CA SER A 357 4.47 -2.52 -4.83
C SER A 357 4.01 -3.97 -4.97
N GLY A 358 4.55 -4.70 -5.94
CA GLY A 358 4.09 -6.04 -6.28
C GLY A 358 2.89 -6.02 -7.23
N ILE A 359 2.00 -7.01 -7.12
CA ILE A 359 0.77 -7.10 -7.90
C ILE A 359 -0.36 -6.48 -7.09
N ASP A 360 -0.95 -5.42 -7.62
CA ASP A 360 -1.86 -4.58 -6.86
C ASP A 360 -3.20 -4.37 -7.56
N MET A 361 -4.31 -4.52 -6.81
CA MET A 361 -5.68 -4.24 -7.22
C MET A 361 -6.10 -4.96 -8.52
N VAL A 362 -5.83 -6.25 -8.61
CA VAL A 362 -6.11 -7.06 -9.80
C VAL A 362 -7.27 -8.02 -9.53
N GLY A 363 -8.29 -8.02 -10.39
CA GLY A 363 -9.35 -9.01 -10.36
C GLY A 363 -8.85 -10.37 -10.81
N VAL A 364 -9.27 -11.44 -10.11
CA VAL A 364 -9.07 -12.83 -10.50
C VAL A 364 -10.41 -13.56 -10.51
N SER A 365 -10.64 -14.41 -11.51
CA SER A 365 -11.87 -15.19 -11.55
C SER A 365 -11.87 -16.29 -10.49
N LYS A 366 -12.89 -16.33 -9.62
CA LYS A 366 -13.10 -17.45 -8.68
C LYS A 366 -13.18 -18.79 -9.39
N ARG A 367 -13.65 -18.81 -10.66
CA ARG A 367 -13.81 -20.01 -11.49
C ARG A 367 -12.49 -20.57 -12.01
N GLN A 368 -11.40 -19.78 -12.01
CA GLN A 368 -10.07 -20.26 -12.41
C GLN A 368 -9.33 -21.04 -11.31
N GLY A 369 -9.88 -21.08 -10.10
CA GLY A 369 -9.42 -21.89 -8.99
C GLY A 369 -8.41 -21.20 -8.07
N LYS A 370 -8.46 -21.56 -6.79
CA LYS A 370 -7.56 -21.05 -5.73
C LYS A 370 -6.09 -21.41 -5.98
N ASP A 371 -5.84 -22.58 -6.53
CA ASP A 371 -4.49 -23.13 -6.76
C ASP A 371 -3.61 -22.17 -7.57
N LYS A 372 -4.19 -21.59 -8.64
CA LYS A 372 -3.48 -20.64 -9.50
C LYS A 372 -3.19 -19.32 -8.76
N VAL A 373 -4.10 -18.88 -7.90
CA VAL A 373 -3.91 -17.67 -7.07
C VAL A 373 -2.84 -17.90 -5.99
N ILE A 374 -2.82 -19.09 -5.38
CA ILE A 374 -1.74 -19.49 -4.46
C ILE A 374 -0.38 -19.42 -5.17
N GLY A 375 -0.29 -19.99 -6.37
CA GLY A 375 0.92 -19.95 -7.20
C GLY A 375 1.37 -18.51 -7.50
N LEU A 376 0.44 -17.66 -7.95
CA LEU A 376 0.71 -16.26 -8.26
C LEU A 376 1.25 -15.50 -7.03
N ILE A 377 0.62 -15.65 -5.88
CA ILE A 377 1.08 -15.02 -4.63
C ILE A 377 2.46 -15.54 -4.24
N ALA A 378 2.67 -16.85 -4.34
CA ALA A 378 3.96 -17.46 -4.03
C ALA A 378 5.08 -16.92 -4.92
N ASP A 379 4.84 -16.73 -6.23
CA ASP A 379 5.81 -16.15 -7.17
C ASP A 379 6.23 -14.74 -6.75
N VAL A 380 5.25 -13.86 -6.44
CA VAL A 380 5.54 -12.48 -6.02
C VAL A 380 6.30 -12.44 -4.70
N LEU A 381 5.86 -13.20 -3.70
CA LEU A 381 6.51 -13.19 -2.39
C LEU A 381 7.89 -13.87 -2.41
N SER A 382 8.08 -14.89 -3.24
CA SER A 382 9.41 -15.50 -3.47
C SER A 382 10.36 -14.49 -4.11
N MET A 383 9.89 -13.71 -5.09
CA MET A 383 10.65 -12.63 -5.69
C MET A 383 11.00 -11.55 -4.65
N ALA A 384 10.05 -11.16 -3.78
CA ALA A 384 10.28 -10.21 -2.69
C ALA A 384 11.42 -10.65 -1.77
N VAL A 385 11.36 -11.91 -1.31
CA VAL A 385 12.35 -12.50 -0.41
C VAL A 385 13.73 -12.60 -1.08
N THR A 386 13.77 -13.05 -2.34
CA THR A 386 15.02 -13.23 -3.09
C THR A 386 15.70 -11.92 -3.44
N LEU A 387 14.94 -10.92 -3.88
CA LEU A 387 15.46 -9.62 -4.30
C LEU A 387 15.60 -8.60 -3.17
N ASN A 388 15.27 -8.99 -1.94
CA ASN A 388 15.24 -8.09 -0.77
C ASN A 388 14.38 -6.83 -1.02
N LYS A 389 13.17 -7.06 -1.50
CA LYS A 389 12.20 -6.00 -1.82
C LYS A 389 10.95 -6.13 -0.98
N ILE A 390 10.28 -5.02 -0.79
CA ILE A 390 8.91 -5.01 -0.25
C ILE A 390 8.00 -5.28 -1.44
N LEU A 391 7.29 -6.41 -1.45
CA LEU A 391 6.28 -6.71 -2.46
C LEU A 391 5.03 -7.26 -1.79
N GLY A 392 3.88 -6.71 -2.18
CA GLY A 392 2.57 -7.15 -1.73
C GLY A 392 1.72 -7.71 -2.87
N VAL A 393 0.67 -8.42 -2.50
CA VAL A 393 -0.34 -8.91 -3.44
C VAL A 393 -1.71 -8.53 -2.93
N ARG A 394 -2.42 -7.73 -3.72
CA ARG A 394 -3.80 -7.34 -3.49
C ARG A 394 -4.61 -7.80 -4.69
N VAL A 395 -5.09 -9.05 -4.64
CA VAL A 395 -5.96 -9.64 -5.65
C VAL A 395 -7.40 -9.69 -5.16
N ILE A 396 -8.32 -9.52 -6.07
CA ILE A 396 -9.76 -9.41 -5.81
C ILE A 396 -10.47 -10.58 -6.50
N PRO A 397 -10.85 -11.65 -5.75
CA PRO A 397 -11.58 -12.76 -6.29
C PRO A 397 -13.01 -12.36 -6.67
N ILE A 398 -13.35 -12.51 -7.95
CA ILE A 398 -14.64 -12.11 -8.52
C ILE A 398 -15.30 -13.32 -9.18
N ASP A 399 -16.60 -13.51 -8.97
CA ASP A 399 -17.38 -14.54 -9.67
C ASP A 399 -17.80 -14.05 -11.06
N ALA A 400 -16.81 -13.87 -11.93
CA ALA A 400 -16.98 -13.45 -13.31
C ALA A 400 -15.91 -14.08 -14.19
N GLU A 401 -16.15 -14.09 -15.49
CA GLU A 401 -15.17 -14.56 -16.47
C GLU A 401 -14.01 -13.55 -16.63
N PRO A 402 -12.81 -14.02 -17.01
CA PRO A 402 -11.72 -13.14 -17.41
C PRO A 402 -12.12 -12.16 -18.51
N GLY A 403 -11.75 -10.90 -18.36
CA GLY A 403 -12.16 -9.77 -19.21
C GLY A 403 -13.33 -8.97 -18.65
N ALA A 404 -14.04 -9.48 -17.63
CA ALA A 404 -15.07 -8.68 -16.96
C ALA A 404 -14.44 -7.49 -16.21
N VAL A 405 -15.20 -6.40 -16.10
CA VAL A 405 -14.81 -5.20 -15.36
C VAL A 405 -15.85 -4.94 -14.29
N VAL A 406 -15.39 -4.76 -13.06
CA VAL A 406 -16.25 -4.46 -11.90
C VAL A 406 -15.87 -3.10 -11.34
N ASP A 407 -16.84 -2.21 -11.20
CA ASP A 407 -16.63 -0.89 -10.62
C ASP A 407 -16.79 -0.96 -9.09
N LEU A 408 -15.72 -0.66 -8.35
CA LEU A 408 -15.73 -0.58 -6.89
C LEU A 408 -16.00 0.84 -6.40
N GLY A 409 -15.99 1.82 -7.30
CA GLY A 409 -16.21 3.21 -7.00
C GLY A 409 -15.05 3.93 -6.30
N GLY A 410 -15.19 5.26 -6.20
CA GLY A 410 -14.23 6.12 -5.48
C GLY A 410 -12.79 5.95 -5.93
N LEU A 411 -11.89 5.87 -4.97
CA LEU A 411 -10.45 5.68 -5.20
C LEU A 411 -10.08 4.25 -5.66
N LEU A 412 -10.95 3.25 -5.41
CA LEU A 412 -10.67 1.86 -5.78
C LEU A 412 -10.84 1.60 -7.28
N GLY A 413 -11.63 2.43 -7.97
CA GLY A 413 -11.78 2.43 -9.41
C GLY A 413 -12.41 1.17 -10.00
N LYS A 414 -12.01 0.83 -11.23
CA LYS A 414 -12.57 -0.29 -12.02
C LYS A 414 -11.61 -1.47 -12.05
N VAL A 415 -11.99 -2.56 -11.41
CA VAL A 415 -11.19 -3.80 -11.36
C VAL A 415 -11.42 -4.62 -12.62
N VAL A 416 -10.35 -4.97 -13.30
CA VAL A 416 -10.36 -5.89 -14.46
C VAL A 416 -10.07 -7.30 -13.97
N VAL A 417 -10.93 -8.26 -14.32
CA VAL A 417 -10.69 -9.68 -14.07
C VAL A 417 -9.69 -10.20 -15.10
N MET A 418 -8.43 -10.32 -14.72
CA MET A 418 -7.36 -10.76 -15.59
C MET A 418 -7.31 -12.29 -15.69
N ARG A 419 -6.90 -12.78 -16.84
CA ARG A 419 -6.78 -14.22 -17.11
C ARG A 419 -5.51 -14.80 -16.48
N LEU A 420 -5.67 -15.75 -15.57
CA LEU A 420 -4.56 -16.60 -15.12
C LEU A 420 -4.21 -17.64 -16.21
N LYS A 421 -2.95 -18.05 -16.29
CA LYS A 421 -2.54 -19.12 -17.25
C LYS A 421 -3.30 -20.39 -16.97
N ASP A 422 -3.79 -21.04 -18.04
CA ASP A 422 -4.52 -22.29 -17.92
C ASP A 422 -3.55 -23.49 -17.86
N VAL A 423 -2.87 -23.58 -16.72
CA VAL A 423 -1.94 -24.66 -16.39
C VAL A 423 -2.33 -25.23 -15.03
N ASN A 424 -2.29 -26.55 -14.91
CA ASN A 424 -2.56 -27.21 -13.64
C ASN A 424 -1.37 -27.05 -12.70
N VAL A 425 -1.60 -26.42 -11.56
CA VAL A 425 -0.61 -26.19 -10.49
C VAL A 425 -1.04 -26.80 -9.14
N SER A 426 -2.10 -27.63 -9.13
CA SER A 426 -2.70 -28.18 -7.90
C SER A 426 -1.70 -28.97 -7.04
N LYS A 427 -0.80 -29.72 -7.68
CA LYS A 427 0.25 -30.44 -6.94
C LYS A 427 1.21 -29.48 -6.26
N PHE A 428 1.59 -28.39 -6.93
CA PHE A 428 2.48 -27.38 -6.34
C PHE A 428 1.79 -26.65 -5.19
N SER A 429 0.59 -26.17 -5.39
CA SER A 429 -0.18 -25.46 -4.35
C SER A 429 -0.64 -26.35 -3.19
N SER A 430 -0.57 -27.69 -3.32
CA SER A 430 -0.84 -28.61 -2.21
C SER A 430 0.31 -28.73 -1.20
N TYR A 431 1.53 -28.33 -1.55
CA TYR A 431 2.65 -28.34 -0.59
C TYR A 431 2.34 -27.48 0.63
N THR A 432 2.96 -27.81 1.75
CA THR A 432 2.81 -27.15 3.04
C THR A 432 4.18 -26.79 3.60
N GLY A 433 4.17 -25.92 4.60
CA GLY A 433 5.34 -25.60 5.36
C GLY A 433 6.01 -24.28 4.94
N PHE A 434 7.30 -24.27 5.05
CA PHE A 434 8.07 -23.04 5.07
C PHE A 434 9.29 -23.13 4.14
N ILE A 435 9.52 -22.09 3.35
CA ILE A 435 10.69 -21.96 2.49
C ILE A 435 11.72 -21.11 3.25
N PRO A 436 12.84 -21.70 3.74
CA PRO A 436 13.85 -20.94 4.46
C PRO A 436 14.63 -20.00 3.54
N SER A 437 14.99 -18.83 4.05
CA SER A 437 15.91 -17.93 3.35
C SER A 437 17.35 -18.42 3.55
N THR A 438 17.92 -19.03 2.54
CA THR A 438 19.24 -19.66 2.62
C THR A 438 20.36 -18.78 2.04
N VAL A 439 20.17 -18.25 0.86
CA VAL A 439 21.22 -17.55 0.10
C VAL A 439 21.66 -16.26 0.77
N LYS A 440 20.72 -15.42 1.19
CA LYS A 440 21.02 -14.12 1.82
C LYS A 440 21.65 -14.24 3.20
N ARG A 441 21.39 -15.34 3.94
CA ARG A 441 22.07 -15.59 5.22
C ARG A 441 23.53 -15.97 5.04
N LEU A 442 23.85 -16.67 3.96
CA LEU A 442 25.24 -17.03 3.64
C LEU A 442 26.06 -15.81 3.19
N GLU A 443 25.44 -14.84 2.53
CA GLU A 443 26.08 -13.57 2.12
C GLU A 443 26.30 -12.59 3.29
N MET A 444 25.60 -12.77 4.40
CA MET A 444 25.66 -11.90 5.58
C MET A 444 26.55 -12.46 6.71
N GLY A 445 27.14 -13.63 6.49
CA GLY A 445 28.04 -14.32 7.43
C GLY A 445 29.49 -13.89 7.35
#